data_dd04973751a3842d2797f6f654c563cc
#
_entry.id   dd04973751a3842d2797f6f654c563cc
#
_cell.length_a   1.000
_cell.length_b   1.000
_cell.length_c   1.000
_cell.angle_alpha   90.00
_cell.angle_beta   90.00
_cell.angle_gamma   90.00
#
_symmetry.space_group_name_H-M   'P 1'
#
loop_
_entity.id
_entity.type
_entity.pdbx_description
1 polymer ?
#
loop_
_entity_poly.entity_id
_entity_poly.type
_entity_poly.pdbx_seq_one_letter_code
_entity_poly.pdbx_strand_id
1 'polypeptide(L)'
;MDRFDAMQAFARVVEAGSFTKAAQTLHMSKTTVTQLVQQLEARLRVRLLNRTTRKVNVTADGAIYYERVLRLLADMEDAETSLSSASAAPSGRLRVDVPSPLARLLLIPALPDFHARYPSIQIDMGVSDRMVDVIGDQVDCIIRGGAITDLSLKARRVGDLQMGVYAAPGYLAQHGVPAHPRALEEAQHRVVGFLGASTGKRLTWPMRRASEEVEIVGRTILAVDDGNAYLEAGVAGLGALWLLEYMAKPHVARGELVRLFDDCQMAPMPLTLAYAPNRHVSARLRVFIDWVVALMELHAPVER
;
A
#
# COMPACT_ATOMS: atom_id res chain seq x y z
N MET A 1 -13.88 -13.72 -34.93
CA MET A 1 -14.28 -13.58 -33.54
C MET A 1 -13.34 -12.59 -32.89
N ASP A 2 -13.90 -11.56 -32.31
CA ASP A 2 -13.11 -10.62 -31.52
C ASP A 2 -12.69 -11.29 -30.22
N ARG A 3 -11.39 -11.26 -29.96
CA ARG A 3 -10.79 -11.83 -28.72
C ARG A 3 -11.27 -11.09 -27.49
N PHE A 4 -11.52 -9.82 -27.68
CA PHE A 4 -11.96 -8.90 -26.65
C PHE A 4 -13.40 -9.24 -26.19
N ASP A 5 -14.33 -9.44 -27.15
CA ASP A 5 -15.68 -9.87 -26.82
C ASP A 5 -15.71 -11.17 -26.03
N ALA A 6 -14.80 -12.11 -26.34
CA ALA A 6 -14.72 -13.37 -25.62
C ALA A 6 -14.18 -13.21 -24.20
N MET A 7 -13.21 -12.33 -23.98
CA MET A 7 -12.70 -11.98 -22.64
C MET A 7 -13.78 -11.27 -21.82
N GLN A 8 -14.48 -10.32 -22.42
CA GLN A 8 -15.58 -9.59 -21.80
C GLN A 8 -16.74 -10.53 -21.43
N ALA A 9 -17.13 -11.44 -22.34
CA ALA A 9 -18.15 -12.44 -22.08
C ALA A 9 -17.76 -13.36 -20.93
N PHE A 10 -16.51 -13.82 -20.89
CA PHE A 10 -16.00 -14.64 -19.78
C PHE A 10 -16.04 -13.88 -18.45
N ALA A 11 -15.53 -12.65 -18.40
CA ALA A 11 -15.53 -11.83 -17.19
C ALA A 11 -16.95 -11.64 -16.64
N ARG A 12 -17.91 -11.28 -17.50
CA ARG A 12 -19.31 -11.10 -17.11
C ARG A 12 -19.99 -12.37 -16.64
N VAL A 13 -19.63 -13.54 -17.22
CA VAL A 13 -20.16 -14.83 -16.75
C VAL A 13 -19.65 -15.16 -15.35
N VAL A 14 -18.38 -14.87 -15.06
CA VAL A 14 -17.79 -15.05 -13.72
C VAL A 14 -18.48 -14.16 -12.69
N GLU A 15 -18.60 -12.86 -12.95
CA GLU A 15 -19.24 -11.88 -12.06
C GLU A 15 -20.71 -12.21 -11.79
N ALA A 16 -21.46 -12.56 -12.82
CA ALA A 16 -22.89 -12.84 -12.70
C ALA A 16 -23.18 -14.25 -12.12
N GLY A 17 -22.19 -15.15 -12.12
CA GLY A 17 -22.36 -16.57 -11.79
C GLY A 17 -23.35 -17.30 -12.72
N SER A 18 -23.67 -16.70 -13.89
CA SER A 18 -24.73 -17.16 -14.77
C SER A 18 -24.56 -16.66 -16.20
N PHE A 19 -24.57 -17.56 -17.17
CA PHE A 19 -24.58 -17.21 -18.59
C PHE A 19 -25.79 -16.37 -19.01
N THR A 20 -26.96 -16.61 -18.41
CA THR A 20 -28.19 -15.88 -18.74
C THR A 20 -28.12 -14.42 -18.25
N LYS A 21 -27.64 -14.20 -17.00
CA LYS A 21 -27.48 -12.86 -16.50
C LYS A 21 -26.37 -12.08 -17.23
N ALA A 22 -25.26 -12.74 -17.54
CA ALA A 22 -24.18 -12.15 -18.33
C ALA A 22 -24.66 -11.73 -19.73
N ALA A 23 -25.47 -12.57 -20.39
CA ALA A 23 -26.06 -12.27 -21.71
C ALA A 23 -26.97 -11.03 -21.65
N GLN A 24 -27.77 -10.90 -20.62
CA GLN A 24 -28.61 -9.71 -20.39
C GLN A 24 -27.77 -8.44 -20.22
N THR A 25 -26.72 -8.50 -19.40
CA THR A 25 -25.81 -7.36 -19.16
C THR A 25 -25.04 -6.93 -20.41
N LEU A 26 -24.68 -7.91 -21.27
CA LEU A 26 -23.95 -7.66 -22.52
C LEU A 26 -24.86 -7.35 -23.71
N HIS A 27 -26.19 -7.36 -23.54
CA HIS A 27 -27.16 -7.22 -24.62
C HIS A 27 -26.95 -8.24 -25.75
N MET A 28 -26.50 -9.45 -25.38
CA MET A 28 -26.23 -10.56 -26.31
C MET A 28 -27.18 -11.74 -26.07
N SER A 29 -27.27 -12.66 -27.04
CA SER A 29 -27.98 -13.92 -26.81
C SER A 29 -27.14 -14.83 -25.88
N LYS A 30 -27.83 -15.65 -25.05
CA LYS A 30 -27.15 -16.66 -24.23
C LYS A 30 -26.28 -17.61 -25.04
N THR A 31 -26.72 -17.94 -26.26
CA THR A 31 -25.99 -18.79 -27.20
C THR A 31 -24.68 -18.12 -27.61
N THR A 32 -24.70 -16.82 -27.95
CA THR A 32 -23.53 -16.06 -28.33
C THR A 32 -22.50 -16.01 -27.16
N VAL A 33 -22.93 -15.66 -25.96
CA VAL A 33 -22.04 -15.63 -24.76
C VAL A 33 -21.45 -17.02 -24.51
N THR A 34 -22.24 -18.09 -24.68
CA THR A 34 -21.75 -19.45 -24.48
C THR A 34 -20.70 -19.81 -25.52
N GLN A 35 -20.91 -19.47 -26.79
CA GLN A 35 -19.97 -19.71 -27.89
C GLN A 35 -18.68 -18.93 -27.71
N LEU A 36 -18.74 -17.66 -27.29
CA LEU A 36 -17.59 -16.82 -27.02
C LEU A 36 -16.67 -17.43 -25.92
N VAL A 37 -17.28 -17.88 -24.81
CA VAL A 37 -16.51 -18.51 -23.72
C VAL A 37 -15.95 -19.86 -24.16
N GLN A 38 -16.69 -20.69 -24.91
CA GLN A 38 -16.19 -21.97 -25.42
C GLN A 38 -15.02 -21.80 -26.36
N GLN A 39 -15.07 -20.81 -27.26
CA GLN A 39 -14.01 -20.52 -28.20
C GLN A 39 -12.76 -19.98 -27.47
N LEU A 40 -12.95 -19.22 -26.38
CA LEU A 40 -11.86 -18.77 -25.52
C LEU A 40 -11.17 -19.95 -24.85
N GLU A 41 -11.93 -20.87 -24.22
CA GLU A 41 -11.41 -22.11 -23.59
C GLU A 41 -10.69 -23.00 -24.62
N ALA A 42 -11.27 -23.20 -25.79
CA ALA A 42 -10.69 -23.99 -26.89
C ALA A 42 -9.33 -23.42 -27.35
N ARG A 43 -9.25 -22.10 -27.47
CA ARG A 43 -8.02 -21.40 -27.85
C ARG A 43 -6.92 -21.50 -26.80
N LEU A 44 -7.29 -21.32 -25.53
CA LEU A 44 -6.35 -21.43 -24.39
C LEU A 44 -6.00 -22.87 -24.08
N ARG A 45 -6.75 -23.83 -24.63
CA ARG A 45 -6.66 -25.28 -24.35
C ARG A 45 -6.82 -25.61 -22.86
N VAL A 46 -7.58 -24.77 -22.15
CA VAL A 46 -7.84 -24.89 -20.72
C VAL A 46 -9.32 -24.61 -20.45
N ARG A 47 -9.90 -25.34 -19.52
CA ARG A 47 -11.24 -25.03 -19.01
C ARG A 47 -11.15 -23.93 -17.96
N LEU A 48 -11.85 -22.82 -18.22
CA LEU A 48 -11.93 -21.68 -17.31
C LEU A 48 -13.14 -21.78 -16.38
N LEU A 49 -14.21 -22.48 -16.82
CA LEU A 49 -15.46 -22.62 -16.09
C LEU A 49 -15.86 -24.08 -15.95
N ASN A 50 -16.23 -24.50 -14.76
CA ASN A 50 -16.92 -25.76 -14.49
C ASN A 50 -18.42 -25.53 -14.63
N ARG A 51 -19.06 -26.21 -15.59
CA ARG A 51 -20.48 -26.11 -15.89
C ARG A 51 -21.22 -27.22 -15.16
N THR A 52 -21.99 -26.87 -14.16
CA THR A 52 -23.09 -27.72 -13.65
C THR A 52 -24.42 -27.11 -14.11
N THR A 53 -25.46 -27.90 -14.18
CA THR A 53 -26.79 -27.44 -14.64
C THR A 53 -27.40 -26.34 -13.78
N ARG A 54 -26.84 -26.08 -12.57
CA ARG A 54 -27.39 -25.13 -11.61
C ARG A 54 -26.42 -23.98 -11.21
N LYS A 55 -25.10 -24.12 -11.41
CA LYS A 55 -24.12 -23.08 -11.03
C LYS A 55 -22.94 -23.07 -11.99
N VAL A 56 -22.41 -21.88 -12.25
CA VAL A 56 -21.14 -21.67 -12.92
C VAL A 56 -20.09 -21.48 -11.83
N ASN A 57 -19.11 -22.37 -11.79
CA ASN A 57 -17.97 -22.26 -10.89
C ASN A 57 -16.71 -22.00 -11.72
N VAL A 58 -15.86 -21.12 -11.24
CA VAL A 58 -14.57 -20.83 -11.88
C VAL A 58 -13.56 -21.92 -11.54
N THR A 59 -12.77 -22.37 -12.50
CA THR A 59 -11.62 -23.25 -12.23
C THR A 59 -10.45 -22.46 -11.62
N ALA A 60 -9.41 -23.11 -11.10
CA ALA A 60 -8.20 -22.44 -10.63
C ALA A 60 -7.56 -21.62 -11.77
N ASP A 61 -7.41 -22.19 -12.97
CA ASP A 61 -6.90 -21.48 -14.15
C ASP A 61 -7.84 -20.34 -14.57
N GLY A 62 -9.14 -20.56 -14.46
CA GLY A 62 -10.16 -19.53 -14.73
C GLY A 62 -10.05 -18.33 -13.79
N ALA A 63 -9.78 -18.55 -12.50
CA ALA A 63 -9.60 -17.48 -11.54
C ALA A 63 -8.35 -16.64 -11.86
N ILE A 64 -7.23 -17.29 -12.15
CA ILE A 64 -5.98 -16.62 -12.57
C ILE A 64 -6.20 -15.82 -13.84
N TYR A 65 -6.89 -16.42 -14.82
CA TYR A 65 -7.16 -15.77 -16.11
C TYR A 65 -8.15 -14.61 -15.96
N TYR A 66 -9.16 -14.74 -15.09
CA TYR A 66 -10.14 -13.70 -14.80
C TYR A 66 -9.49 -12.42 -14.30
N GLU A 67 -8.60 -12.52 -13.33
CA GLU A 67 -7.84 -11.38 -12.80
C GLU A 67 -7.02 -10.67 -13.89
N ARG A 68 -6.46 -11.41 -14.85
CA ARG A 68 -5.71 -10.83 -15.97
C ARG A 68 -6.62 -10.17 -16.99
N VAL A 69 -7.77 -10.78 -17.26
CA VAL A 69 -8.77 -10.25 -18.22
C VAL A 69 -9.33 -8.94 -17.71
N LEU A 70 -9.71 -8.83 -16.44
CA LEU A 70 -10.22 -7.58 -15.87
C LEU A 70 -9.29 -6.40 -16.10
N ARG A 71 -7.97 -6.63 -16.04
CA ARG A 71 -6.97 -5.57 -16.27
C ARG A 71 -6.88 -5.19 -17.75
N LEU A 72 -6.82 -6.18 -18.64
CA LEU A 72 -6.79 -5.90 -20.08
C LEU A 72 -8.02 -5.11 -20.51
N LEU A 73 -9.21 -5.44 -19.96
CA LEU A 73 -10.43 -4.69 -20.19
C LEU A 73 -10.35 -3.25 -19.65
N ALA A 74 -9.82 -3.09 -18.45
CA ALA A 74 -9.63 -1.78 -17.83
C ALA A 74 -8.59 -0.93 -18.57
N ASP A 75 -7.46 -1.52 -19.00
CA ASP A 75 -6.43 -0.82 -19.78
C ASP A 75 -6.95 -0.36 -21.15
N MET A 76 -7.83 -1.14 -21.75
CA MET A 76 -8.46 -0.76 -23.01
C MET A 76 -9.47 0.39 -22.80
N GLU A 77 -10.30 0.32 -21.77
CA GLU A 77 -11.21 1.39 -21.39
C GLU A 77 -10.47 2.69 -21.09
N ASP A 78 -9.33 2.61 -20.38
CA ASP A 78 -8.46 3.75 -20.14
C ASP A 78 -7.85 4.33 -21.42
N ALA A 79 -7.43 3.46 -22.36
CA ALA A 79 -6.91 3.90 -23.65
C ALA A 79 -7.97 4.64 -24.46
N GLU A 80 -9.19 4.14 -24.51
CA GLU A 80 -10.33 4.76 -25.19
C GLU A 80 -10.73 6.09 -24.50
N THR A 81 -10.80 6.09 -23.17
CA THR A 81 -11.13 7.28 -22.39
C THR A 81 -10.06 8.37 -22.51
N SER A 82 -8.79 7.98 -22.64
CA SER A 82 -7.69 8.94 -22.83
C SER A 82 -7.76 9.70 -24.16
N LEU A 83 -8.40 9.10 -25.18
CA LEU A 83 -8.57 9.68 -26.51
C LEU A 83 -9.87 10.48 -26.65
N SER A 84 -10.89 10.10 -25.89
CA SER A 84 -12.24 10.73 -25.97
C SER A 84 -12.38 12.02 -25.18
N SER A 85 -11.25 12.72 -24.92
CA SER A 85 -11.14 14.07 -24.34
C SER A 85 -11.72 14.30 -22.94
N ALA A 86 -10.93 14.91 -22.07
CA ALA A 86 -11.20 15.89 -20.98
C ALA A 86 -12.52 15.83 -20.15
N SER A 87 -13.49 14.98 -20.47
CA SER A 87 -14.85 15.04 -19.88
C SER A 87 -15.29 13.75 -19.16
N ALA A 88 -14.64 12.62 -19.35
CA ALA A 88 -15.02 11.40 -18.64
C ALA A 88 -14.40 11.40 -17.23
N ALA A 89 -15.24 11.31 -16.18
CA ALA A 89 -14.78 11.16 -14.82
C ALA A 89 -13.94 9.87 -14.66
N PRO A 90 -12.79 9.92 -13.97
CA PRO A 90 -11.97 8.73 -13.74
C PRO A 90 -12.77 7.61 -13.07
N SER A 91 -12.66 6.39 -13.58
CA SER A 91 -13.43 5.24 -13.10
C SER A 91 -12.59 3.96 -13.12
N GLY A 92 -13.12 2.91 -12.50
CA GLY A 92 -12.53 1.58 -12.50
C GLY A 92 -11.81 1.22 -11.21
N ARG A 93 -11.12 0.07 -11.22
CA ARG A 93 -10.43 -0.52 -10.08
C ARG A 93 -8.97 -0.05 -10.03
N LEU A 94 -8.52 0.42 -8.88
CA LEU A 94 -7.16 0.84 -8.61
C LEU A 94 -6.58 -0.02 -7.49
N ARG A 95 -5.50 -0.74 -7.77
CA ARG A 95 -4.77 -1.54 -6.79
C ARG A 95 -3.58 -0.75 -6.25
N VAL A 96 -3.55 -0.53 -4.95
CA VAL A 96 -2.46 0.18 -4.27
C VAL A 96 -1.92 -0.67 -3.14
N ASP A 97 -0.62 -0.57 -2.86
CA ASP A 97 -0.03 -1.23 -1.70
C ASP A 97 0.73 -0.20 -0.85
N VAL A 98 0.44 -0.20 0.46
CA VAL A 98 0.87 0.86 1.38
C VAL A 98 1.28 0.29 2.72
N PRO A 99 2.17 0.97 3.49
CA PRO A 99 2.54 0.57 4.84
C PRO A 99 1.33 0.61 5.78
N SER A 100 1.30 -0.36 6.68
CA SER A 100 0.21 -0.56 7.63
C SER A 100 -0.13 0.70 8.46
N PRO A 101 0.84 1.42 9.07
CA PRO A 101 0.55 2.64 9.80
C PRO A 101 0.03 3.79 8.91
N LEU A 102 0.57 3.93 7.71
CA LEU A 102 0.15 4.98 6.77
C LEU A 102 -1.29 4.77 6.32
N ALA A 103 -1.65 3.52 5.97
CA ALA A 103 -3.02 3.15 5.65
C ALA A 103 -3.98 3.51 6.78
N ARG A 104 -3.68 3.03 7.99
CA ARG A 104 -4.55 3.16 9.16
C ARG A 104 -4.76 4.60 9.60
N LEU A 105 -3.68 5.38 9.66
CA LEU A 105 -3.68 6.68 10.33
C LEU A 105 -3.92 7.86 9.39
N LEU A 106 -3.58 7.74 8.10
CA LEU A 106 -3.66 8.85 7.17
C LEU A 106 -4.56 8.57 5.96
N LEU A 107 -4.31 7.48 5.20
CA LEU A 107 -5.02 7.27 3.94
C LEU A 107 -6.49 6.88 4.13
N ILE A 108 -6.76 5.84 4.92
CA ILE A 108 -8.14 5.34 5.13
C ILE A 108 -9.05 6.42 5.74
N PRO A 109 -8.63 7.19 6.76
CA PRO A 109 -9.43 8.29 7.29
C PRO A 109 -9.75 9.39 6.27
N ALA A 110 -8.88 9.58 5.26
CA ALA A 110 -9.06 10.58 4.20
C ALA A 110 -9.80 10.05 2.96
N LEU A 111 -9.99 8.71 2.81
CA LEU A 111 -10.69 8.12 1.65
C LEU A 111 -12.12 8.63 1.43
N PRO A 112 -12.93 8.99 2.45
CA PRO A 112 -14.24 9.58 2.21
C PRO A 112 -14.20 10.83 1.31
N ASP A 113 -13.20 11.71 1.48
CA ASP A 113 -12.99 12.88 0.62
C ASP A 113 -12.61 12.47 -0.82
N PHE A 114 -11.73 11.47 -0.97
CA PHE A 114 -11.38 10.93 -2.28
C PHE A 114 -12.60 10.37 -3.02
N HIS A 115 -13.40 9.52 -2.35
CA HIS A 115 -14.59 8.93 -2.97
C HIS A 115 -15.72 9.94 -3.24
N ALA A 116 -15.79 11.03 -2.47
CA ALA A 116 -16.71 12.13 -2.77
C ALA A 116 -16.36 12.81 -4.11
N ARG A 117 -15.06 12.91 -4.45
CA ARG A 117 -14.57 13.49 -5.71
C ARG A 117 -14.58 12.48 -6.87
N TYR A 118 -14.31 11.21 -6.58
CA TYR A 118 -14.15 10.14 -7.59
C TYR A 118 -14.98 8.91 -7.22
N PRO A 119 -16.32 9.00 -7.24
CA PRO A 119 -17.21 7.95 -6.75
C PRO A 119 -17.16 6.65 -7.58
N SER A 120 -16.67 6.74 -8.82
CA SER A 120 -16.56 5.60 -9.73
C SER A 120 -15.22 4.85 -9.64
N ILE A 121 -14.30 5.28 -8.75
CA ILE A 121 -13.05 4.57 -8.53
C ILE A 121 -13.23 3.61 -7.34
N GLN A 122 -12.95 2.34 -7.56
CA GLN A 122 -12.82 1.33 -6.51
C GLN A 122 -11.34 1.17 -6.15
N ILE A 123 -10.99 1.31 -4.87
CA ILE A 123 -9.61 1.09 -4.40
C ILE A 123 -9.52 -0.29 -3.73
N ASP A 124 -8.58 -1.11 -4.21
CA ASP A 124 -8.12 -2.31 -3.53
C ASP A 124 -6.78 -2.00 -2.89
N MET A 125 -6.78 -1.89 -1.58
CA MET A 125 -5.59 -1.52 -0.82
C MET A 125 -4.96 -2.75 -0.17
N GLY A 126 -3.79 -3.16 -0.67
CA GLY A 126 -2.88 -4.04 0.05
C GLY A 126 -2.24 -3.25 1.21
N VAL A 127 -2.24 -3.83 2.40
CA VAL A 127 -1.71 -3.17 3.60
C VAL A 127 -0.65 -4.07 4.20
N SER A 128 0.63 -3.70 3.99
CA SER A 128 1.77 -4.48 4.44
C SER A 128 3.03 -3.63 4.50
N ASP A 129 3.87 -3.88 5.50
CA ASP A 129 5.21 -3.27 5.58
C ASP A 129 6.27 -4.09 4.81
N ARG A 130 5.87 -5.20 4.19
CA ARG A 130 6.75 -6.04 3.37
C ARG A 130 6.94 -5.49 1.96
N MET A 131 8.02 -5.88 1.31
CA MET A 131 8.25 -5.57 -0.11
C MET A 131 7.25 -6.35 -0.98
N VAL A 132 6.66 -5.66 -1.94
CA VAL A 132 5.71 -6.20 -2.93
C VAL A 132 6.33 -6.09 -4.31
N ASP A 133 6.20 -7.13 -5.11
CA ASP A 133 6.57 -7.09 -6.53
C ASP A 133 5.45 -6.36 -7.32
N VAL A 134 5.68 -5.08 -7.60
CA VAL A 134 4.69 -4.20 -8.29
C VAL A 134 4.22 -4.82 -9.61
N ILE A 135 5.11 -5.44 -10.35
CA ILE A 135 4.80 -6.04 -11.67
C ILE A 135 4.18 -7.42 -11.50
N GLY A 136 4.80 -8.30 -10.68
CA GLY A 136 4.34 -9.67 -10.45
C GLY A 136 3.00 -9.74 -9.70
N ASP A 137 2.83 -8.92 -8.67
CA ASP A 137 1.60 -8.85 -7.85
C ASP A 137 0.54 -7.93 -8.47
N GLN A 138 0.90 -7.26 -9.56
CA GLN A 138 -0.01 -6.47 -10.39
C GLN A 138 -0.66 -5.31 -9.62
N VAL A 139 0.15 -4.58 -8.90
CA VAL A 139 -0.21 -3.37 -8.16
C VAL A 139 -0.01 -2.15 -9.08
N ASP A 140 -0.99 -1.25 -9.15
CA ASP A 140 -0.90 -0.04 -9.97
C ASP A 140 0.12 0.95 -9.41
N CYS A 141 0.18 1.07 -8.06
CA CYS A 141 1.23 1.84 -7.38
C CYS A 141 1.47 1.35 -5.96
N ILE A 142 2.66 1.61 -5.46
CA ILE A 142 3.06 1.41 -4.07
C ILE A 142 3.40 2.74 -3.42
N ILE A 143 3.20 2.82 -2.11
CA ILE A 143 3.73 3.90 -1.28
C ILE A 143 4.65 3.26 -0.24
N ARG A 144 5.87 3.79 -0.09
CA ARG A 144 6.85 3.24 0.86
C ARG A 144 7.65 4.35 1.55
N GLY A 145 7.97 4.13 2.81
CA GLY A 145 8.98 4.91 3.51
C GLY A 145 10.39 4.49 3.10
N GLY A 146 11.28 5.47 2.94
CA GLY A 146 12.63 5.25 2.46
C GLY A 146 12.78 5.36 0.94
N ALA A 147 14.00 5.12 0.47
CA ALA A 147 14.31 5.15 -0.96
C ALA A 147 13.86 3.86 -1.64
N ILE A 148 13.21 3.99 -2.79
CA ILE A 148 12.91 2.86 -3.68
C ILE A 148 14.11 2.66 -4.60
N THR A 149 14.75 1.52 -4.52
CA THR A 149 15.95 1.18 -5.30
C THR A 149 15.65 0.48 -6.62
N ASP A 150 14.40 0.10 -6.85
CA ASP A 150 14.00 -0.55 -8.10
C ASP A 150 13.93 0.47 -9.24
N LEU A 151 14.94 0.42 -10.11
CA LEU A 151 15.08 1.29 -11.28
C LEU A 151 14.05 1.01 -12.39
N SER A 152 13.32 -0.11 -12.31
CA SER A 152 12.25 -0.44 -13.25
C SER A 152 10.97 0.37 -12.99
N LEU A 153 10.86 1.05 -11.86
CA LEU A 153 9.71 1.83 -11.45
C LEU A 153 9.95 3.35 -11.64
N LYS A 154 8.88 4.08 -11.93
CA LYS A 154 8.87 5.53 -11.76
C LYS A 154 8.55 5.84 -10.31
N ALA A 155 9.46 6.54 -9.65
CA ALA A 155 9.34 6.92 -8.25
C ALA A 155 9.16 8.44 -8.12
N ARG A 156 8.26 8.87 -7.21
CA ARG A 156 8.02 10.26 -6.86
C ARG A 156 8.04 10.39 -5.34
N ARG A 157 8.88 11.28 -4.80
CA ARG A 157 8.82 11.68 -3.39
C ARG A 157 7.54 12.48 -3.16
N VAL A 158 6.72 12.06 -2.21
CA VAL A 158 5.41 12.64 -1.91
C VAL A 158 5.33 13.23 -0.51
N GLY A 159 6.33 13.01 0.33
CA GLY A 159 6.40 13.55 1.68
C GLY A 159 7.72 13.27 2.37
N ASP A 160 7.91 13.89 3.55
CA ASP A 160 9.04 13.73 4.44
C ASP A 160 8.56 13.44 5.85
N LEU A 161 8.64 12.18 6.24
CA LEU A 161 8.16 11.70 7.51
C LEU A 161 9.18 12.00 8.61
N GLN A 162 8.85 12.90 9.51
CA GLN A 162 9.68 13.22 10.67
C GLN A 162 9.74 12.03 11.63
N MET A 163 10.90 11.83 12.25
CA MET A 163 11.17 10.76 13.20
C MET A 163 11.54 11.29 14.58
N GLY A 164 11.28 10.48 15.58
CA GLY A 164 11.72 10.76 16.96
C GLY A 164 11.91 9.48 17.75
N VAL A 165 12.54 9.60 18.91
CA VAL A 165 12.71 8.51 19.87
C VAL A 165 11.65 8.64 20.96
N TYR A 166 11.01 7.53 21.31
CA TYR A 166 9.90 7.51 22.26
C TYR A 166 10.02 6.34 23.22
N ALA A 167 9.42 6.49 24.41
CA ALA A 167 9.26 5.40 25.36
C ALA A 167 7.98 5.60 26.18
N ALA A 168 7.41 4.53 26.71
CA ALA A 168 6.28 4.60 27.62
C ALA A 168 6.71 5.16 29.00
N PRO A 169 5.87 5.99 29.68
CA PRO A 169 6.17 6.49 31.04
C PRO A 169 6.47 5.37 32.03
N GLY A 170 5.72 4.26 31.95
CA GLY A 170 5.94 3.10 32.82
C GLY A 170 7.33 2.46 32.65
N TYR A 171 7.83 2.41 31.41
CA TYR A 171 9.20 1.97 31.14
C TYR A 171 10.22 2.92 31.77
N LEU A 172 10.04 4.23 31.58
CA LEU A 172 10.96 5.24 32.12
C LEU A 172 10.96 5.26 33.65
N ALA A 173 9.84 5.02 34.30
CA ALA A 173 9.76 4.91 35.77
C ALA A 173 10.56 3.73 36.31
N GLN A 174 10.65 2.62 35.56
CA GLN A 174 11.39 1.41 36.00
C GLN A 174 12.88 1.47 35.64
N HIS A 175 13.23 2.07 34.51
CA HIS A 175 14.60 2.02 33.96
C HIS A 175 15.35 3.35 33.97
N GLY A 176 14.69 4.42 34.44
CA GLY A 176 15.21 5.79 34.41
C GLY A 176 15.00 6.47 33.05
N VAL A 177 15.12 7.80 33.06
CA VAL A 177 15.08 8.63 31.85
C VAL A 177 16.51 8.78 31.34
N PRO A 178 16.80 8.28 30.10
CA PRO A 178 18.16 8.41 29.56
C PRO A 178 18.46 9.87 29.22
N ALA A 179 19.53 10.41 29.78
CA ALA A 179 19.95 11.81 29.57
C ALA A 179 20.65 12.05 28.22
N HIS A 180 21.14 10.97 27.60
CA HIS A 180 21.85 10.99 26.33
C HIS A 180 21.47 9.75 25.50
N PRO A 181 21.40 9.82 24.16
CA PRO A 181 21.09 8.65 23.34
C PRO A 181 21.95 7.41 23.64
N ARG A 182 23.25 7.58 23.88
CA ARG A 182 24.16 6.46 24.24
C ARG A 182 23.78 5.74 25.53
N ALA A 183 23.04 6.39 26.43
CA ALA A 183 22.54 5.71 27.63
C ALA A 183 21.60 4.54 27.29
N LEU A 184 20.97 4.54 26.12
CA LEU A 184 20.16 3.41 25.65
C LEU A 184 20.99 2.13 25.40
N GLU A 185 22.31 2.21 25.33
CA GLU A 185 23.21 1.05 25.20
C GLU A 185 23.61 0.47 26.58
N GLU A 186 23.31 1.16 27.66
CA GLU A 186 23.56 0.68 29.02
C GLU A 186 22.63 -0.48 29.38
N ALA A 187 23.11 -1.34 30.34
CA ALA A 187 22.45 -2.62 30.65
C ALA A 187 21.00 -2.50 31.16
N GLN A 188 20.66 -1.37 31.81
CA GLN A 188 19.33 -1.10 32.33
C GLN A 188 18.33 -0.76 31.23
N HIS A 189 18.79 -0.25 30.08
CA HIS A 189 17.90 0.13 28.97
C HIS A 189 17.70 -0.99 27.94
N ARG A 190 16.62 -0.88 27.23
CA ARG A 190 16.21 -1.78 26.14
C ARG A 190 15.66 -0.95 25.00
N VAL A 191 15.83 -1.49 23.80
CA VAL A 191 15.23 -0.92 22.58
C VAL A 191 14.35 -1.96 21.91
N VAL A 192 13.24 -1.52 21.33
CA VAL A 192 12.44 -2.35 20.42
C VAL A 192 13.08 -2.28 19.04
N GLY A 193 13.32 -3.41 18.40
CA GLY A 193 13.90 -3.48 17.07
C GLY A 193 12.84 -3.42 15.97
N PHE A 194 13.15 -2.77 14.86
CA PHE A 194 12.38 -2.86 13.64
C PHE A 194 13.19 -3.60 12.57
N LEU A 195 12.56 -4.58 11.91
CA LEU A 195 13.21 -5.41 10.90
C LEU A 195 12.96 -4.81 9.50
N GLY A 196 14.03 -4.57 8.76
CA GLY A 196 13.92 -4.06 7.39
C GLY A 196 13.29 -5.09 6.46
N ALA A 197 12.28 -4.66 5.71
CA ALA A 197 11.47 -5.50 4.84
C ALA A 197 12.27 -6.29 3.80
N SER A 198 13.37 -5.73 3.28
CA SER A 198 14.20 -6.36 2.24
C SER A 198 15.33 -7.23 2.80
N THR A 199 15.84 -6.91 4.00
CA THR A 199 17.03 -7.53 4.55
C THR A 199 16.76 -8.49 5.71
N GLY A 200 15.60 -8.34 6.39
CA GLY A 200 15.30 -9.01 7.64
C GLY A 200 16.21 -8.60 8.80
N LYS A 201 17.12 -7.64 8.59
CA LYS A 201 18.02 -7.14 9.63
C LYS A 201 17.37 -5.99 10.38
N ARG A 202 17.77 -5.81 11.63
CA ARG A 202 17.35 -4.64 12.41
C ARG A 202 17.82 -3.36 11.74
N LEU A 203 16.92 -2.42 11.62
CA LEU A 203 17.23 -1.07 11.17
C LEU A 203 17.77 -0.26 12.35
N THR A 204 18.70 0.63 12.04
CA THR A 204 19.21 1.66 12.94
C THR A 204 18.99 3.01 12.29
N TRP A 205 18.84 4.05 13.10
CA TRP A 205 18.64 5.40 12.61
C TRP A 205 19.66 6.33 13.27
N PRO A 206 20.59 6.90 12.49
CA PRO A 206 21.53 7.86 13.01
C PRO A 206 20.80 9.12 13.49
N MET A 207 21.27 9.64 14.61
CA MET A 207 20.82 10.90 15.20
C MET A 207 22.01 11.84 15.30
N ARG A 208 21.78 13.13 15.19
CA ARG A 208 22.78 14.16 15.41
C ARG A 208 22.41 15.00 16.63
N ARG A 209 23.29 15.05 17.61
CA ARG A 209 23.20 15.94 18.75
C ARG A 209 24.35 16.93 18.72
N ALA A 210 24.06 18.20 18.48
CA ALA A 210 25.07 19.23 18.20
C ALA A 210 25.99 18.80 17.03
N SER A 211 27.27 18.54 17.30
CA SER A 211 28.27 18.06 16.33
C SER A 211 28.49 16.55 16.37
N GLU A 212 27.87 15.83 17.32
CA GLU A 212 28.01 14.37 17.44
C GLU A 212 26.98 13.63 16.63
N GLU A 213 27.44 12.69 15.82
CA GLU A 213 26.58 11.70 15.18
C GLU A 213 26.53 10.43 16.05
N VAL A 214 25.31 9.99 16.38
CA VAL A 214 25.07 8.88 17.30
C VAL A 214 24.17 7.87 16.62
N GLU A 215 24.63 6.64 16.53
CA GLU A 215 23.87 5.48 16.10
C GLU A 215 23.79 4.51 17.28
N ILE A 216 22.59 4.08 17.65
CA ILE A 216 22.35 3.26 18.84
C ILE A 216 22.11 1.81 18.44
N VAL A 217 22.89 0.91 19.05
CA VAL A 217 22.74 -0.54 18.96
C VAL A 217 22.42 -1.08 20.35
N GLY A 218 21.26 -0.71 20.89
CA GLY A 218 20.86 -1.11 22.23
C GLY A 218 20.42 -2.58 22.34
N ARG A 219 20.28 -3.04 23.59
CA ARG A 219 19.77 -4.39 23.89
C ARG A 219 18.32 -4.53 23.43
N THR A 220 18.08 -5.44 22.50
CA THR A 220 16.76 -5.71 21.94
C THR A 220 16.19 -7.00 22.52
N ILE A 221 14.94 -6.94 23.01
CA ILE A 221 14.20 -8.12 23.51
C ILE A 221 13.07 -8.54 22.57
N LEU A 222 12.63 -7.63 21.69
CA LEU A 222 11.63 -7.87 20.66
C LEU A 222 12.05 -7.10 19.41
N ALA A 223 11.94 -7.74 18.25
CA ALA A 223 12.03 -7.09 16.95
C ALA A 223 10.85 -7.53 16.09
N VAL A 224 10.23 -6.59 15.37
CA VAL A 224 9.05 -6.81 14.52
C VAL A 224 9.25 -6.20 13.14
N ASP A 225 8.46 -6.63 12.16
CA ASP A 225 8.46 -6.16 10.76
C ASP A 225 7.15 -5.45 10.36
N ASP A 226 6.32 -5.10 11.35
CA ASP A 226 5.06 -4.36 11.18
C ASP A 226 5.07 -3.10 12.04
N GLY A 227 4.77 -1.95 11.44
CA GLY A 227 4.85 -0.66 12.11
C GLY A 227 3.82 -0.47 13.23
N ASN A 228 2.63 -1.07 13.13
CA ASN A 228 1.64 -1.01 14.23
C ASN A 228 2.08 -1.88 15.40
N ALA A 229 2.57 -3.10 15.14
CA ALA A 229 3.14 -3.95 16.19
C ALA A 229 4.35 -3.30 16.87
N TYR A 230 5.16 -2.56 16.11
CA TYR A 230 6.28 -1.79 16.63
C TYR A 230 5.83 -0.68 17.60
N LEU A 231 4.82 0.09 17.21
CA LEU A 231 4.20 1.12 18.04
C LEU A 231 3.63 0.52 19.33
N GLU A 232 2.85 -0.55 19.22
CA GLU A 232 2.24 -1.22 20.37
C GLU A 232 3.27 -1.78 21.34
N ALA A 233 4.39 -2.30 20.84
CA ALA A 233 5.51 -2.74 21.70
C ALA A 233 6.09 -1.59 22.53
N GLY A 234 6.19 -0.38 21.97
CA GLY A 234 6.60 0.80 22.69
C GLY A 234 5.59 1.25 23.74
N VAL A 235 4.31 1.29 23.39
CA VAL A 235 3.21 1.63 24.31
C VAL A 235 3.13 0.62 25.47
N ALA A 236 3.36 -0.65 25.20
CA ALA A 236 3.45 -1.71 26.21
C ALA A 236 4.69 -1.60 27.13
N GLY A 237 5.60 -0.66 26.87
CA GLY A 237 6.77 -0.42 27.71
C GLY A 237 7.90 -1.42 27.53
N LEU A 238 8.03 -2.05 26.36
CA LEU A 238 9.09 -3.03 26.11
C LEU A 238 10.47 -2.39 25.88
N GLY A 239 10.54 -1.07 25.68
CA GLY A 239 11.80 -0.34 25.50
C GLY A 239 11.61 0.99 24.76
N ALA A 240 12.71 1.69 24.52
CA ALA A 240 12.74 2.85 23.65
C ALA A 240 12.65 2.41 22.18
N LEU A 241 12.02 3.24 21.34
CA LEU A 241 11.83 2.95 19.91
C LEU A 241 11.85 4.23 19.09
N TRP A 242 12.17 4.08 17.81
CA TRP A 242 12.18 5.16 16.81
C TRP A 242 10.88 5.13 16.03
N LEU A 243 10.05 6.15 16.18
CA LEU A 243 8.77 6.23 15.50
C LEU A 243 8.69 7.44 14.57
N LEU A 244 7.90 7.29 13.55
CA LEU A 244 7.41 8.40 12.74
C LEU A 244 6.48 9.27 13.61
N GLU A 245 6.64 10.59 13.55
CA GLU A 245 5.90 11.51 14.42
C GLU A 245 4.38 11.38 14.28
N TYR A 246 3.87 11.17 13.07
CA TYR A 246 2.43 10.99 12.86
C TYR A 246 1.86 9.76 13.58
N MET A 247 2.69 8.72 13.81
CA MET A 247 2.32 7.55 14.60
C MET A 247 2.36 7.83 16.11
N ALA A 248 3.39 8.53 16.55
CA ALA A 248 3.62 8.81 17.98
C ALA A 248 2.67 9.89 18.53
N LYS A 249 2.35 10.91 17.74
CA LYS A 249 1.60 12.10 18.16
C LYS A 249 0.29 11.81 18.92
N PRO A 250 -0.59 10.89 18.49
CA PRO A 250 -1.80 10.56 19.23
C PRO A 250 -1.51 9.93 20.60
N HIS A 251 -0.45 9.12 20.70
CA HIS A 251 -0.04 8.43 21.93
C HIS A 251 0.64 9.39 22.92
N VAL A 252 1.43 10.33 22.41
CA VAL A 252 2.00 11.41 23.24
C VAL A 252 0.89 12.29 23.81
N ALA A 253 -0.10 12.65 23.00
CA ALA A 253 -1.25 13.45 23.46
C ALA A 253 -2.07 12.76 24.58
N ARG A 254 -2.10 11.43 24.60
CA ARG A 254 -2.76 10.63 25.66
C ARG A 254 -1.84 10.28 26.83
N GLY A 255 -0.57 10.69 26.79
CA GLY A 255 0.42 10.36 27.84
C GLY A 255 0.86 8.89 27.84
N GLU A 256 0.63 8.15 26.75
CA GLU A 256 1.03 6.75 26.58
C GLU A 256 2.49 6.62 26.15
N LEU A 257 3.03 7.64 25.48
CA LEU A 257 4.42 7.78 25.07
C LEU A 257 4.97 9.14 25.45
N VAL A 258 6.27 9.20 25.72
CA VAL A 258 7.05 10.43 25.93
C VAL A 258 8.13 10.48 24.85
N ARG A 259 8.32 11.64 24.23
CA ARG A 259 9.45 11.88 23.34
C ARG A 259 10.73 12.02 24.16
N LEU A 260 11.79 11.42 23.67
CA LEU A 260 13.13 11.48 24.23
C LEU A 260 14.05 12.26 23.28
N PHE A 261 15.06 12.93 23.86
CA PHE A 261 16.14 13.58 23.11
C PHE A 261 15.61 14.65 22.12
N ASP A 262 14.83 15.61 22.63
CA ASP A 262 14.29 16.72 21.82
C ASP A 262 15.40 17.60 21.19
N ASP A 263 16.61 17.55 21.74
CA ASP A 263 17.80 18.22 21.22
C ASP A 263 18.55 17.43 20.13
N CYS A 264 18.05 16.25 19.77
CA CYS A 264 18.60 15.44 18.69
C CYS A 264 17.82 15.64 17.39
N GLN A 265 18.55 15.76 16.29
CA GLN A 265 18.01 15.81 14.94
C GLN A 265 18.14 14.44 14.27
N MET A 266 17.10 14.03 13.59
CA MET A 266 17.09 12.85 12.73
C MET A 266 16.76 13.27 11.31
N ALA A 267 17.39 12.63 10.33
CA ALA A 267 17.00 12.84 8.94
C ALA A 267 15.57 12.37 8.73
N PRO A 268 14.70 13.16 8.10
CA PRO A 268 13.36 12.71 7.78
C PRO A 268 13.40 11.52 6.84
N MET A 269 12.47 10.59 7.01
CA MET A 269 12.31 9.45 6.11
C MET A 269 11.51 9.89 4.89
N PRO A 270 12.06 9.86 3.66
CA PRO A 270 11.30 10.20 2.48
C PRO A 270 10.14 9.23 2.29
N LEU A 271 8.95 9.74 2.00
CA LEU A 271 7.82 8.94 1.57
C LEU A 271 7.77 8.96 0.04
N THR A 272 7.88 7.79 -0.55
CA THR A 272 7.97 7.63 -1.99
C THR A 272 6.77 6.83 -2.52
N LEU A 273 6.12 7.37 -3.55
CA LEU A 273 5.12 6.67 -4.35
C LEU A 273 5.79 6.18 -5.64
N ALA A 274 5.61 4.90 -5.98
CA ALA A 274 6.17 4.34 -7.20
C ALA A 274 5.18 3.47 -7.96
N TYR A 275 5.35 3.43 -9.29
CA TYR A 275 4.49 2.71 -10.24
C TYR A 275 5.28 2.28 -11.47
N ALA A 276 4.76 1.31 -12.23
CA ALA A 276 5.39 0.85 -13.46
C ALA A 276 5.47 1.97 -14.52
N PRO A 277 6.57 2.09 -15.28
CA PRO A 277 6.77 3.15 -16.28
C PRO A 277 5.98 2.87 -17.56
N ASN A 278 4.67 2.92 -17.50
CA ASN A 278 3.81 2.82 -18.68
C ASN A 278 3.85 4.12 -19.48
N ARG A 279 3.66 4.05 -20.81
CA ARG A 279 3.62 5.25 -21.68
C ARG A 279 2.55 6.25 -21.24
N HIS A 280 1.43 5.76 -20.69
CA HIS A 280 0.35 6.59 -20.19
C HIS A 280 -0.03 6.10 -18.78
N VAL A 281 0.01 7.01 -17.81
CA VAL A 281 -0.54 6.81 -16.48
C VAL A 281 -2.06 6.90 -16.61
N SER A 282 -2.79 5.87 -16.17
CA SER A 282 -4.26 5.88 -16.22
C SER A 282 -4.85 7.09 -15.48
N ALA A 283 -6.01 7.56 -15.92
CA ALA A 283 -6.67 8.72 -15.29
C ALA A 283 -6.92 8.47 -13.80
N ARG A 284 -7.37 7.26 -13.42
CA ARG A 284 -7.60 6.87 -12.02
C ARG A 284 -6.33 6.88 -11.17
N LEU A 285 -5.20 6.42 -11.72
CA LEU A 285 -3.92 6.45 -11.00
C LEU A 285 -3.42 7.89 -10.85
N ARG A 286 -3.58 8.73 -11.86
CA ARG A 286 -3.17 10.14 -11.81
C ARG A 286 -3.88 10.89 -10.70
N VAL A 287 -5.22 10.81 -10.63
CA VAL A 287 -5.98 11.51 -9.60
C VAL A 287 -5.70 10.97 -8.19
N PHE A 288 -5.38 9.69 -8.07
CA PHE A 288 -4.95 9.11 -6.80
C PHE A 288 -3.58 9.64 -6.36
N ILE A 289 -2.61 9.71 -7.29
CA ILE A 289 -1.29 10.30 -7.02
C ILE A 289 -1.43 11.76 -6.56
N ASP A 290 -2.21 12.56 -7.28
CA ASP A 290 -2.42 13.97 -6.95
C ASP A 290 -3.12 14.14 -5.60
N TRP A 291 -4.08 13.27 -5.27
CA TRP A 291 -4.73 13.25 -3.97
C TRP A 291 -3.76 12.86 -2.85
N VAL A 292 -2.92 11.84 -3.04
CA VAL A 292 -1.90 11.46 -2.05
C VAL A 292 -0.92 12.60 -1.82
N VAL A 293 -0.47 13.27 -2.89
CA VAL A 293 0.44 14.44 -2.77
C VAL A 293 -0.21 15.53 -1.92
N ALA A 294 -1.44 15.91 -2.25
CA ALA A 294 -2.16 16.94 -1.50
C ALA A 294 -2.37 16.56 -0.03
N LEU A 295 -2.66 15.28 0.25
CA LEU A 295 -2.79 14.78 1.62
C LEU A 295 -1.45 14.85 2.37
N MET A 296 -0.34 14.50 1.73
CA MET A 296 0.98 14.54 2.35
C MET A 296 1.49 15.96 2.56
N GLU A 297 1.13 16.92 1.73
CA GLU A 297 1.42 18.34 1.98
C GLU A 297 0.87 18.85 3.32
N LEU A 298 -0.23 18.25 3.80
CA LEU A 298 -0.84 18.59 5.10
C LEU A 298 -0.18 17.88 6.29
N HIS A 299 0.36 16.68 6.08
CA HIS A 299 0.81 15.80 7.17
C HIS A 299 2.32 15.61 7.23
N ALA A 300 3.01 15.70 6.11
CA ALA A 300 4.43 15.41 5.96
C ALA A 300 5.00 16.15 4.74
N PRO A 301 5.01 17.50 4.74
CA PRO A 301 5.44 18.28 3.58
C PRO A 301 6.89 17.91 3.20
N VAL A 302 7.16 17.93 1.89
CA VAL A 302 8.53 17.72 1.38
C VAL A 302 9.38 18.93 1.75
N GLU A 303 10.44 18.69 2.52
CA GLU A 303 11.45 19.72 2.81
C GLU A 303 12.20 20.06 1.52
N ARG A 304 12.24 21.37 1.17
CA ARG A 304 12.87 21.93 -0.02
C ARG A 304 14.33 22.28 0.21
#